data_a4b9e2221a80c82524787307dfb5d2bb
#
_entry.id   a4b9e2221a80c82524787307dfb5d2bb
#
_cell.length_a   1.000
_cell.length_b   1.000
_cell.length_c   1.000
_cell.angle_alpha   90.00
_cell.angle_beta   90.00
_cell.angle_gamma   90.00
#
_symmetry.space_group_name_H-M   'P 1'
#
loop_
_entity.id
_entity.type
_entity.pdbx_description
1 polymer ?
#
loop_
_entity_poly.entity_id
_entity_poly.type
_entity_poly.pdbx_seq_one_letter_code
_entity_poly.pdbx_strand_id
1 'polypeptide(L)'
;MWVTSQIWKDSYKKPKRLILDMTDPNSPPASLSQEVEIPESISGLEPVRSVRSPIRLVYDFVPSPPVQEYLRSYSTKKILGHRSPIDGAVFVPPRGVDPRHGVLIEESVELSDKGHVGNFCVTHLPIPGRDDLDTPYVSAWIHLDGASVGFLGLVAGCENDEVHIGMRVQAVWKEDEELGNTAENILYWKPTGEPAVPIEKAGNRAWGQTNE
;
A
#
# COMPACT_ATOMS: atom_id res chain seq x y z
N MET A 1 -8.06 8.39 31.42
CA MET A 1 -9.50 8.06 31.47
C MET A 1 -9.91 7.77 30.04
N TRP A 2 -9.92 6.50 29.68
CA TRP A 2 -10.12 5.99 28.32
C TRP A 2 -11.62 5.93 28.05
N VAL A 3 -12.12 6.71 27.12
CA VAL A 3 -13.50 6.58 26.64
C VAL A 3 -13.49 5.55 25.52
N THR A 4 -14.16 4.48 25.83
CA THR A 4 -14.17 3.18 25.23
C THR A 4 -14.72 3.17 23.79
N SER A 5 -14.09 2.34 22.99
CA SER A 5 -14.39 1.87 21.64
C SER A 5 -15.78 1.25 21.42
N GLN A 6 -16.71 1.40 22.36
CA GLN A 6 -18.04 0.79 22.31
C GLN A 6 -19.03 1.56 21.44
N ILE A 7 -18.81 2.88 21.23
CA ILE A 7 -19.76 3.73 20.50
C ILE A 7 -19.74 3.44 18.97
N TRP A 8 -18.65 2.85 18.48
CA TRP A 8 -18.52 2.54 17.04
C TRP A 8 -19.12 1.19 16.63
N LYS A 9 -19.31 0.25 17.56
CA LYS A 9 -19.85 -1.08 17.23
C LYS A 9 -21.35 -1.12 16.99
N ASP A 10 -22.11 -0.19 17.56
CA ASP A 10 -23.59 -0.19 17.48
C ASP A 10 -24.15 0.61 16.31
N SER A 11 -23.34 1.41 15.62
CA SER A 11 -23.78 2.27 14.50
C SER A 11 -23.51 1.69 13.12
N TYR A 12 -22.79 0.59 13.00
CA TYR A 12 -22.44 0.02 11.69
C TYR A 12 -23.39 -1.13 11.32
N LYS A 13 -24.56 -0.79 10.74
CA LYS A 13 -25.31 -1.76 9.93
C LYS A 13 -24.49 -2.01 8.67
N LYS A 14 -24.03 -3.26 8.48
CA LYS A 14 -23.33 -3.67 7.24
C LYS A 14 -24.16 -3.18 6.05
N PRO A 15 -23.61 -2.38 5.14
CA PRO A 15 -24.30 -2.00 3.93
C PRO A 15 -24.62 -3.28 3.15
N LYS A 16 -25.84 -3.40 2.64
CA LYS A 16 -26.20 -4.48 1.73
C LYS A 16 -25.25 -4.42 0.53
N ARG A 17 -24.57 -5.52 0.28
CA ARG A 17 -23.59 -5.70 -0.80
C ARG A 17 -24.23 -5.26 -2.12
N LEU A 18 -23.75 -4.16 -2.69
CA LEU A 18 -24.07 -3.76 -4.04
C LEU A 18 -23.07 -4.48 -4.95
N ILE A 19 -23.51 -5.57 -5.57
CA ILE A 19 -22.74 -6.22 -6.63
C ILE A 19 -22.89 -5.31 -7.85
N LEU A 20 -21.87 -4.51 -8.14
CA LEU A 20 -21.75 -3.85 -9.43
C LEU A 20 -21.31 -4.93 -10.42
N ASP A 21 -22.22 -5.30 -11.32
CA ASP A 21 -21.83 -6.10 -12.48
C ASP A 21 -20.95 -5.23 -13.38
N MET A 22 -19.63 -5.43 -13.26
CA MET A 22 -18.62 -4.66 -13.99
C MET A 22 -18.38 -5.21 -15.39
N THR A 23 -19.13 -6.22 -15.84
CA THR A 23 -18.92 -6.91 -17.11
C THR A 23 -19.72 -6.33 -18.28
N ASP A 24 -20.75 -5.54 -18.01
CA ASP A 24 -21.54 -4.88 -19.07
C ASP A 24 -21.18 -3.40 -19.18
N PRO A 25 -20.48 -2.97 -20.26
CA PRO A 25 -20.14 -1.56 -20.48
C PRO A 25 -21.37 -0.66 -20.74
N ASN A 26 -22.55 -1.25 -21.00
CA ASN A 26 -23.79 -0.51 -21.25
C ASN A 26 -24.75 -0.52 -20.06
N SER A 27 -24.39 -1.15 -18.95
CA SER A 27 -25.20 -1.07 -17.74
C SER A 27 -25.31 0.37 -17.27
N PRO A 28 -26.51 0.91 -17.09
CA PRO A 28 -26.66 2.24 -16.51
C PRO A 28 -26.03 2.22 -15.12
N PRO A 29 -25.33 3.29 -14.73
CA PRO A 29 -24.74 3.36 -13.40
C PRO A 29 -25.86 3.13 -12.37
N ALA A 30 -25.67 2.13 -11.52
CA ALA A 30 -26.59 1.87 -10.43
C ALA A 30 -26.81 3.20 -9.68
N SER A 31 -28.03 3.69 -9.67
CA SER A 31 -28.38 4.89 -8.93
C SER A 31 -28.16 4.58 -7.45
N LEU A 32 -27.04 5.02 -6.90
CA LEU A 32 -26.79 5.01 -5.47
C LEU A 32 -27.67 6.09 -4.81
N SER A 33 -28.98 5.91 -4.87
CA SER A 33 -29.92 6.64 -4.02
C SER A 33 -30.02 5.94 -2.67
N GLN A 34 -28.91 5.82 -1.94
CA GLN A 34 -29.00 5.65 -0.51
C GLN A 34 -29.30 7.04 0.07
N GLU A 35 -30.46 7.20 0.67
CA GLU A 35 -30.71 8.31 1.58
C GLU A 35 -29.67 8.21 2.69
N VAL A 36 -28.70 9.11 2.67
CA VAL A 36 -27.73 9.26 3.74
C VAL A 36 -28.45 10.00 4.85
N GLU A 37 -28.71 9.34 5.98
CA GLU A 37 -29.19 10.00 7.19
C GLU A 37 -28.14 11.04 7.63
N ILE A 38 -28.49 12.31 7.49
CA ILE A 38 -27.63 13.43 7.90
C ILE A 38 -27.68 13.51 9.42
N PRO A 39 -26.56 13.40 10.15
CA PRO A 39 -26.53 13.57 11.59
C PRO A 39 -27.15 14.89 12.02
N GLU A 40 -27.94 14.88 13.10
CA GLU A 40 -28.67 16.05 13.61
C GLU A 40 -27.73 17.25 13.87
N SER A 41 -26.46 16.96 14.23
CA SER A 41 -25.42 17.98 14.45
C SER A 41 -25.05 18.81 13.23
N ILE A 42 -25.38 18.35 12.03
CA ILE A 42 -25.11 19.05 10.75
C ILE A 42 -26.35 19.26 9.91
N SER A 43 -27.54 18.88 10.40
CA SER A 43 -28.82 18.97 9.65
C SER A 43 -29.24 20.39 9.31
N GLY A 44 -28.72 21.39 10.04
CA GLY A 44 -28.99 22.82 9.81
C GLY A 44 -27.96 23.52 8.92
N LEU A 45 -26.93 22.83 8.45
CA LEU A 45 -25.92 23.40 7.56
C LEU A 45 -26.37 23.30 6.11
N GLU A 46 -26.12 24.35 5.32
CA GLU A 46 -26.33 24.25 3.87
C GLU A 46 -25.42 23.14 3.32
N PRO A 47 -25.99 22.14 2.62
CA PRO A 47 -25.19 21.05 2.07
C PRO A 47 -24.21 21.58 1.03
N VAL A 48 -22.95 21.20 1.17
CA VAL A 48 -21.97 21.44 0.11
C VAL A 48 -22.46 20.72 -1.13
N ARG A 49 -22.69 21.46 -2.22
CA ARG A 49 -23.06 20.87 -3.49
C ARG A 49 -21.89 20.01 -3.98
N SER A 50 -22.05 18.68 -3.93
CA SER A 50 -21.11 17.75 -4.49
C SER A 50 -21.53 17.39 -5.91
N VAL A 51 -20.58 17.42 -6.85
CA VAL A 51 -20.77 16.87 -8.18
C VAL A 51 -20.18 15.45 -8.14
N ARG A 52 -21.02 14.43 -8.36
CA ARG A 52 -20.53 13.06 -8.54
C ARG A 52 -19.94 12.97 -9.94
N SER A 53 -18.61 12.78 -10.02
CA SER A 53 -17.92 12.55 -11.28
C SER A 53 -17.30 11.15 -11.24
N PRO A 54 -17.94 10.13 -11.80
CA PRO A 54 -17.34 8.80 -11.91
C PRO A 54 -16.17 8.87 -12.89
N ILE A 55 -15.00 8.43 -12.44
CA ILE A 55 -13.81 8.28 -13.30
C ILE A 55 -13.50 6.78 -13.37
N ARG A 56 -13.49 6.24 -14.58
CA ARG A 56 -13.03 4.89 -14.87
C ARG A 56 -11.94 4.97 -15.91
N LEU A 57 -10.72 4.53 -15.55
CA LEU A 57 -9.59 4.44 -16.45
C LEU A 57 -9.25 2.97 -16.67
N VAL A 58 -9.26 2.55 -17.92
CA VAL A 58 -8.77 1.22 -18.35
C VAL A 58 -7.77 1.49 -19.47
N TYR A 59 -6.52 1.17 -19.22
CA TYR A 59 -5.45 1.38 -20.22
C TYR A 59 -4.33 0.37 -20.03
N ASP A 60 -3.68 0.03 -21.12
CA ASP A 60 -2.46 -0.74 -21.14
C ASP A 60 -1.27 0.22 -21.26
N PHE A 61 -0.23 -0.02 -20.48
CA PHE A 61 1.02 0.72 -20.62
C PHE A 61 2.21 -0.23 -20.69
N VAL A 62 3.26 0.20 -21.40
CA VAL A 62 4.53 -0.53 -21.46
C VAL A 62 5.45 0.05 -20.40
N PRO A 63 5.83 -0.71 -19.37
CA PRO A 63 6.76 -0.24 -18.36
C PRO A 63 8.13 0.11 -18.98
N SER A 64 8.83 1.07 -18.38
CA SER A 64 10.21 1.37 -18.75
C SER A 64 11.14 0.17 -18.50
N PRO A 65 12.28 0.05 -19.20
CA PRO A 65 13.18 -1.09 -19.02
C PRO A 65 13.55 -1.42 -17.58
N PRO A 66 13.88 -0.45 -16.68
CA PRO A 66 14.14 -0.74 -15.28
C PRO A 66 12.95 -1.34 -14.54
N VAL A 67 11.73 -0.85 -14.85
CA VAL A 67 10.50 -1.37 -14.24
C VAL A 67 10.18 -2.78 -14.75
N GLN A 68 10.48 -3.07 -16.03
CA GLN A 68 10.33 -4.43 -16.58
C GLN A 68 11.28 -5.41 -15.90
N GLU A 69 12.53 -5.04 -15.68
CA GLU A 69 13.51 -5.87 -14.96
C GLU A 69 13.04 -6.15 -13.54
N TYR A 70 12.60 -5.12 -12.83
CA TYR A 70 12.03 -5.22 -11.49
C TYR A 70 10.83 -6.17 -11.43
N LEU A 71 9.87 -6.05 -12.35
CA LEU A 71 8.70 -6.93 -12.35
C LEU A 71 9.08 -8.38 -12.68
N ARG A 72 10.06 -8.61 -13.58
CA ARG A 72 10.56 -9.96 -13.89
C ARG A 72 11.29 -10.59 -12.71
N SER A 73 12.01 -9.81 -11.90
CA SER A 73 12.74 -10.35 -10.74
C SER A 73 11.80 -10.98 -9.70
N TYR A 74 10.56 -10.53 -9.62
CA TYR A 74 9.55 -11.11 -8.73
C TYR A 74 9.22 -12.57 -9.05
N SER A 75 9.36 -13.01 -10.32
CA SER A 75 9.16 -14.42 -10.70
C SER A 75 10.22 -15.36 -10.11
N THR A 76 11.29 -14.82 -9.58
CA THR A 76 12.36 -15.56 -8.88
C THR A 76 12.50 -15.16 -7.42
N LYS A 77 11.45 -14.56 -6.84
CA LYS A 77 11.40 -14.07 -5.45
C LYS A 77 12.52 -13.08 -5.11
N LYS A 78 12.92 -12.27 -6.09
CA LYS A 78 13.92 -11.21 -5.91
C LYS A 78 13.28 -9.85 -6.00
N ILE A 79 13.78 -8.92 -5.20
CA ILE A 79 13.37 -7.51 -5.21
C ILE A 79 14.57 -6.69 -5.65
N LEU A 80 14.44 -5.99 -6.78
CA LEU A 80 15.50 -5.13 -7.29
C LEU A 80 15.24 -3.67 -6.94
N GLY A 81 16.30 -2.96 -6.61
CA GLY A 81 16.33 -1.51 -6.48
C GLY A 81 17.37 -0.90 -7.42
N HIS A 82 17.35 0.41 -7.56
CA HIS A 82 18.33 1.18 -8.32
C HIS A 82 19.16 2.06 -7.38
N ARG A 83 20.50 1.93 -7.45
CA ARG A 83 21.45 2.70 -6.64
C ARG A 83 21.87 3.97 -7.35
N SER A 84 21.65 5.13 -6.70
CA SER A 84 22.14 6.42 -7.19
C SER A 84 23.67 6.44 -7.25
N PRO A 85 24.27 6.89 -8.36
CA PRO A 85 25.72 7.04 -8.46
C PRO A 85 26.26 8.25 -7.67
N ILE A 86 25.39 9.13 -7.19
CA ILE A 86 25.80 10.37 -6.52
C ILE A 86 25.96 10.16 -5.01
N ASP A 87 24.96 9.57 -4.37
CA ASP A 87 24.90 9.44 -2.91
C ASP A 87 24.62 8.02 -2.42
N GLY A 88 24.57 7.04 -3.35
CA GLY A 88 24.36 5.64 -3.03
C GLY A 88 22.94 5.30 -2.57
N ALA A 89 21.98 6.23 -2.61
CA ALA A 89 20.60 5.95 -2.25
C ALA A 89 19.98 4.89 -3.16
N VAL A 90 19.23 3.97 -2.58
CA VAL A 90 18.59 2.88 -3.31
C VAL A 90 17.08 3.12 -3.40
N PHE A 91 16.58 3.21 -4.62
CA PHE A 91 15.17 3.44 -4.92
C PHE A 91 14.46 2.14 -5.29
N VAL A 92 13.34 1.88 -4.63
CA VAL A 92 12.42 0.76 -4.91
C VAL A 92 11.00 1.32 -5.02
N PRO A 93 10.27 1.05 -6.10
CA PRO A 93 10.69 0.45 -7.37
C PRO A 93 11.77 1.26 -8.09
N PRO A 94 12.57 0.61 -9.00
CA PRO A 94 13.55 1.29 -9.82
C PRO A 94 12.92 2.41 -10.66
N ARG A 95 13.60 3.55 -10.75
CA ARG A 95 13.08 4.73 -11.48
C ARG A 95 13.85 5.03 -12.77
N GLY A 96 15.05 4.45 -12.93
CA GLY A 96 15.93 4.75 -14.05
C GLY A 96 16.63 6.13 -13.98
N VAL A 97 16.10 7.04 -13.16
CA VAL A 97 16.65 8.37 -12.91
C VAL A 97 16.60 8.65 -11.42
N ASP A 98 17.67 9.21 -10.87
CA ASP A 98 17.67 9.73 -9.50
C ASP A 98 16.77 10.97 -9.43
N PRO A 99 15.67 10.93 -8.67
CA PRO A 99 14.71 12.05 -8.63
C PRO A 99 15.26 13.29 -7.91
N ARG A 100 16.37 13.17 -7.16
CA ARG A 100 16.99 14.29 -6.44
C ARG A 100 18.04 15.01 -7.27
N HIS A 101 18.78 14.27 -8.11
CA HIS A 101 19.92 14.79 -8.84
C HIS A 101 19.70 14.86 -10.35
N GLY A 102 18.61 14.24 -10.88
CA GLY A 102 18.31 14.24 -12.30
C GLY A 102 19.29 13.44 -13.17
N VAL A 103 20.06 12.51 -12.55
CA VAL A 103 21.05 11.67 -13.25
C VAL A 103 20.48 10.29 -13.52
N LEU A 104 20.97 9.63 -14.59
CA LEU A 104 20.59 8.26 -14.90
C LEU A 104 21.14 7.32 -13.83
N ILE A 105 20.36 6.29 -13.50
CA ILE A 105 20.77 5.19 -12.65
C ILE A 105 20.81 3.93 -13.50
N GLU A 106 22.00 3.31 -13.56
CA GLU A 106 22.23 2.08 -14.32
C GLU A 106 22.46 0.88 -13.41
N GLU A 107 22.84 1.11 -12.14
CA GLU A 107 23.15 0.05 -11.20
C GLU A 107 21.86 -0.53 -10.57
N SER A 108 21.54 -1.80 -10.93
CA SER A 108 20.53 -2.60 -10.25
C SER A 108 21.16 -3.31 -9.03
N VAL A 109 20.50 -3.28 -7.91
CA VAL A 109 20.90 -3.96 -6.67
C VAL A 109 19.78 -4.87 -6.17
N GLU A 110 20.12 -6.09 -5.77
CA GLU A 110 19.18 -7.00 -5.12
C GLU A 110 19.03 -6.60 -3.64
N LEU A 111 17.80 -6.52 -3.20
CA LEU A 111 17.43 -6.18 -1.83
C LEU A 111 16.88 -7.40 -1.09
N SER A 112 16.99 -7.35 0.23
CA SER A 112 16.35 -8.33 1.10
C SER A 112 14.82 -8.27 0.97
N ASP A 113 14.16 -9.39 1.16
CA ASP A 113 12.71 -9.49 1.33
C ASP A 113 12.27 -9.20 2.78
N LYS A 114 13.18 -8.68 3.61
CA LYS A 114 12.93 -8.17 4.96
C LYS A 114 12.96 -6.65 5.00
N GLY A 115 12.24 -6.10 5.96
CA GLY A 115 12.19 -4.66 6.16
C GLY A 115 11.50 -4.30 7.46
N HIS A 116 11.01 -3.08 7.54
CA HIS A 116 10.27 -2.59 8.69
C HIS A 116 9.12 -1.68 8.27
N VAL A 117 8.13 -1.57 9.14
CA VAL A 117 7.00 -0.66 8.99
C VAL A 117 7.45 0.76 9.29
N GLY A 118 7.42 1.65 8.29
CA GLY A 118 7.72 3.08 8.47
C GLY A 118 6.50 3.91 8.85
N ASN A 119 5.34 3.53 8.33
CA ASN A 119 4.04 4.12 8.66
C ASN A 119 2.95 3.11 8.29
N PHE A 120 1.76 3.23 8.89
CA PHE A 120 0.65 2.31 8.58
C PHE A 120 -0.71 2.95 8.80
N CYS A 121 -1.73 2.33 8.23
CA CYS A 121 -3.12 2.69 8.40
C CYS A 121 -3.98 1.43 8.55
N VAL A 122 -4.84 1.40 9.57
CA VAL A 122 -5.89 0.38 9.70
C VAL A 122 -7.10 0.85 8.91
N THR A 123 -7.42 0.13 7.86
CA THR A 123 -8.45 0.53 6.89
C THR A 123 -9.72 -0.30 7.10
N HIS A 124 -10.84 0.39 7.32
CA HIS A 124 -12.16 -0.20 7.52
C HIS A 124 -13.04 -0.17 6.26
N LEU A 125 -12.54 0.39 5.17
CA LEU A 125 -13.25 0.47 3.89
C LEU A 125 -12.82 -0.66 2.97
N PRO A 126 -13.76 -1.39 2.35
CA PRO A 126 -13.40 -2.42 1.37
C PRO A 126 -12.79 -1.78 0.11
N ILE A 127 -11.81 -2.45 -0.47
CA ILE A 127 -11.28 -2.07 -1.79
C ILE A 127 -12.18 -2.69 -2.86
N PRO A 128 -12.79 -1.89 -3.75
CA PRO A 128 -13.59 -2.43 -4.84
C PRO A 128 -12.78 -3.40 -5.71
N GLY A 129 -13.31 -4.61 -5.92
CA GLY A 129 -12.63 -5.65 -6.70
C GLY A 129 -11.60 -6.49 -5.93
N ARG A 130 -11.47 -6.29 -4.61
CA ARG A 130 -10.63 -7.10 -3.71
C ARG A 130 -11.53 -7.79 -2.66
N ASP A 131 -12.38 -8.71 -3.13
CA ASP A 131 -13.28 -9.50 -2.27
C ASP A 131 -12.52 -10.52 -1.40
N ASP A 132 -11.25 -10.74 -1.71
CA ASP A 132 -10.30 -11.57 -0.98
C ASP A 132 -9.72 -10.90 0.27
N LEU A 133 -9.93 -9.59 0.43
CA LEU A 133 -9.39 -8.81 1.53
C LEU A 133 -10.49 -8.42 2.50
N ASP A 134 -10.49 -9.06 3.67
CA ASP A 134 -11.41 -8.72 4.76
C ASP A 134 -11.06 -7.38 5.41
N THR A 135 -12.09 -6.66 5.87
CA THR A 135 -11.92 -5.42 6.66
C THR A 135 -12.16 -5.69 8.14
N PRO A 136 -11.41 -5.04 9.05
CA PRO A 136 -10.31 -4.10 8.79
C PRO A 136 -9.01 -4.81 8.37
N TYR A 137 -8.24 -4.16 7.51
CA TYR A 137 -6.89 -4.61 7.12
C TYR A 137 -5.86 -3.49 7.37
N VAL A 138 -4.59 -3.87 7.44
CA VAL A 138 -3.49 -2.92 7.61
C VAL A 138 -2.73 -2.76 6.32
N SER A 139 -2.69 -1.53 5.80
CA SER A 139 -1.77 -1.11 4.76
C SER A 139 -0.62 -0.32 5.39
N ALA A 140 0.60 -0.62 4.99
CA ALA A 140 1.78 -0.04 5.59
C ALA A 140 2.78 0.42 4.53
N TRP A 141 3.56 1.41 4.90
CA TRP A 141 4.74 1.84 4.16
C TRP A 141 5.93 1.00 4.62
N ILE A 142 6.39 0.09 3.77
CA ILE A 142 7.44 -0.87 4.10
C ILE A 142 8.78 -0.34 3.58
N HIS A 143 9.75 -0.25 4.48
CA HIS A 143 11.14 0.05 4.16
C HIS A 143 11.93 -1.24 4.16
N LEU A 144 12.41 -1.66 2.98
CA LEU A 144 13.29 -2.80 2.86
C LEU A 144 14.67 -2.50 3.44
N ASP A 145 15.33 -3.53 3.95
CA ASP A 145 16.70 -3.42 4.38
C ASP A 145 17.60 -3.07 3.18
N GLY A 146 18.34 -1.97 3.31
CA GLY A 146 19.16 -1.43 2.24
C GLY A 146 18.45 -0.46 1.28
N ALA A 147 17.14 -0.30 1.35
CA ALA A 147 16.42 0.72 0.58
C ALA A 147 16.42 2.08 1.27
N SER A 148 16.44 3.15 0.48
CA SER A 148 16.33 4.53 0.96
C SER A 148 14.90 5.06 0.97
N VAL A 149 13.99 4.37 0.28
CA VAL A 149 12.57 4.70 0.21
C VAL A 149 11.75 3.45 0.48
N GLY A 150 10.56 3.65 1.06
CA GLY A 150 9.61 2.57 1.26
C GLY A 150 8.59 2.47 0.11
N PHE A 151 7.78 1.45 0.14
CA PHE A 151 6.62 1.26 -0.74
C PHE A 151 5.43 0.67 0.02
N LEU A 152 4.25 0.77 -0.57
CA LEU A 152 3.03 0.30 0.05
C LEU A 152 2.94 -1.22 0.02
N GLY A 153 2.58 -1.84 1.15
CA GLY A 153 2.30 -3.26 1.29
C GLY A 153 1.20 -3.52 2.30
N LEU A 154 0.60 -4.70 2.25
CA LEU A 154 -0.32 -5.18 3.28
C LEU A 154 0.48 -5.84 4.40
N VAL A 155 0.09 -5.61 5.66
CA VAL A 155 0.62 -6.32 6.81
C VAL A 155 -0.45 -7.28 7.33
N ALA A 156 -0.07 -8.55 7.52
CA ALA A 156 -0.96 -9.57 8.04
C ALA A 156 -0.16 -10.62 8.84
N GLY A 157 -0.88 -11.60 9.43
CA GLY A 157 -0.26 -12.63 10.27
C GLY A 157 -0.03 -12.20 11.71
N CYS A 158 -0.67 -11.09 12.13
CA CYS A 158 -0.81 -10.61 13.50
C CYS A 158 -2.14 -9.88 13.64
N GLU A 159 -2.52 -9.53 14.87
CA GLU A 159 -3.68 -8.67 15.08
C GLU A 159 -3.38 -7.23 14.63
N ASN A 160 -4.41 -6.53 14.13
CA ASN A 160 -4.22 -5.19 13.56
C ASN A 160 -3.71 -4.16 14.57
N ASP A 161 -4.00 -4.34 15.86
CA ASP A 161 -3.57 -3.48 16.95
C ASP A 161 -2.14 -3.77 17.44
N GLU A 162 -1.54 -4.88 17.02
CA GLU A 162 -0.14 -5.20 17.27
C GLU A 162 0.79 -4.45 16.29
N VAL A 163 0.28 -4.00 15.15
CA VAL A 163 1.11 -3.33 14.14
C VAL A 163 1.56 -1.96 14.65
N HIS A 164 2.85 -1.70 14.56
CA HIS A 164 3.47 -0.46 15.03
C HIS A 164 4.65 -0.03 14.13
N ILE A 165 4.98 1.25 14.20
CA ILE A 165 6.13 1.81 13.47
C ILE A 165 7.42 1.14 13.98
N GLY A 166 8.28 0.76 13.05
CA GLY A 166 9.52 0.04 13.35
C GLY A 166 9.37 -1.47 13.41
N MET A 167 8.14 -2.03 13.41
CA MET A 167 7.92 -3.48 13.40
C MET A 167 8.69 -4.13 12.27
N ARG A 168 9.48 -5.16 12.59
CA ARG A 168 10.23 -5.95 11.60
C ARG A 168 9.30 -6.89 10.88
N VAL A 169 9.36 -6.87 9.55
CA VAL A 169 8.49 -7.67 8.69
C VAL A 169 9.27 -8.36 7.57
N GLN A 170 8.71 -9.45 7.06
CA GLN A 170 9.24 -10.20 5.91
C GLN A 170 8.13 -10.47 4.92
N ALA A 171 8.45 -10.44 3.64
CA ALA A 171 7.51 -10.77 2.56
C ALA A 171 7.03 -12.22 2.65
N VAL A 172 5.74 -12.41 2.45
CA VAL A 172 5.14 -13.72 2.20
C VAL A 172 4.83 -13.80 0.71
N TRP A 173 5.54 -14.68 0.04
CA TRP A 173 5.45 -14.88 -1.39
C TRP A 173 4.38 -15.92 -1.75
N LYS A 174 3.86 -15.83 -2.96
CA LYS A 174 3.07 -16.90 -3.58
C LYS A 174 3.91 -18.17 -3.72
N GLU A 175 3.23 -19.29 -3.92
CA GLU A 175 3.88 -20.55 -4.27
C GLU A 175 4.60 -20.43 -5.61
N ASP A 176 5.64 -21.26 -5.83
CA ASP A 176 6.54 -21.13 -6.99
C ASP A 176 5.81 -21.26 -8.33
N GLU A 177 4.75 -22.09 -8.38
CA GLU A 177 3.93 -22.33 -9.55
C GLU A 177 3.02 -21.14 -9.92
N GLU A 178 2.76 -20.24 -8.98
CA GLU A 178 1.88 -19.08 -9.14
C GLU A 178 2.66 -17.78 -9.44
N LEU A 179 3.99 -17.87 -9.44
CA LEU A 179 4.82 -16.69 -9.64
C LEU A 179 4.74 -16.17 -11.07
N GLY A 180 4.46 -14.88 -11.22
CA GLY A 180 4.43 -14.16 -12.48
C GLY A 180 5.39 -12.96 -12.49
N ASN A 181 5.39 -12.23 -13.58
CA ASN A 181 6.17 -10.96 -13.69
C ASN A 181 5.38 -9.79 -13.09
N THR A 182 5.05 -9.89 -11.80
CA THR A 182 4.19 -8.92 -11.10
C THR A 182 4.59 -8.75 -9.65
N ALA A 183 4.43 -7.54 -9.12
CA ALA A 183 4.61 -7.27 -7.69
C ALA A 183 3.56 -7.96 -6.80
N GLU A 184 2.46 -8.43 -7.37
CA GLU A 184 1.43 -9.20 -6.65
C GLU A 184 1.89 -10.60 -6.22
N ASN A 185 3.13 -10.99 -6.54
CA ASN A 185 3.75 -12.21 -6.02
C ASN A 185 4.01 -12.13 -4.51
N ILE A 186 4.10 -10.92 -3.94
CA ILE A 186 4.09 -10.71 -2.49
C ILE A 186 2.64 -10.57 -2.06
N LEU A 187 2.16 -11.54 -1.28
CA LEU A 187 0.78 -11.55 -0.77
C LEU A 187 0.59 -10.52 0.34
N TYR A 188 1.51 -10.51 1.28
CA TYR A 188 1.53 -9.58 2.42
C TYR A 188 2.89 -9.62 3.12
N TRP A 189 3.06 -8.77 4.11
CA TRP A 189 4.23 -8.69 4.97
C TRP A 189 3.84 -9.19 6.36
N LYS A 190 4.57 -10.18 6.89
CA LYS A 190 4.35 -10.75 8.22
C LYS A 190 5.40 -10.28 9.21
N PRO A 191 5.06 -10.11 10.50
CA PRO A 191 6.04 -9.85 11.55
C PRO A 191 7.08 -10.96 11.65
N THR A 192 8.35 -10.59 11.87
CA THR A 192 9.45 -11.56 12.05
C THR A 192 9.69 -11.92 13.52
N GLY A 193 9.17 -11.12 14.46
CA GLY A 193 9.50 -11.23 15.88
C GLY A 193 10.89 -10.65 16.26
N GLU A 194 11.65 -10.14 15.27
CA GLU A 194 12.91 -9.43 15.54
C GLU A 194 12.65 -8.10 16.26
N PRO A 195 13.64 -7.57 17.04
CA PRO A 195 13.48 -6.27 17.69
C PRO A 195 13.11 -5.18 16.70
N ALA A 196 12.16 -4.33 17.09
CA ALA A 196 11.69 -3.22 16.25
C ALA A 196 12.82 -2.21 15.98
N VAL A 197 12.82 -1.62 14.79
CA VAL A 197 13.67 -0.48 14.46
C VAL A 197 13.22 0.72 15.31
N PRO A 198 14.12 1.46 15.96
CA PRO A 198 13.76 2.67 16.70
C PRO A 198 12.99 3.65 15.82
N ILE A 199 11.97 4.31 16.39
CA ILE A 199 11.03 5.15 15.64
C ILE A 199 11.72 6.28 14.87
N GLU A 200 12.82 6.80 15.41
CA GLU A 200 13.65 7.85 14.79
C GLU A 200 14.33 7.39 13.49
N LYS A 201 14.46 6.06 13.32
CA LYS A 201 15.09 5.42 12.16
C LYS A 201 14.10 4.70 11.25
N ALA A 202 12.84 4.58 11.68
CA ALA A 202 11.83 3.77 10.99
C ALA A 202 11.13 4.50 9.83
N GLY A 203 11.23 5.82 9.73
CA GLY A 203 10.60 6.60 8.67
C GLY A 203 11.47 6.80 7.43
N ASN A 204 10.90 7.47 6.43
CA ASN A 204 11.68 7.99 5.30
C ASN A 204 12.74 8.96 5.85
N ARG A 205 13.98 8.77 5.42
CA ARG A 205 15.02 9.75 5.74
C ARG A 205 14.65 11.10 5.14
N ALA A 206 14.76 12.14 5.94
CA ALA A 206 14.58 13.50 5.44
C ALA A 206 15.54 13.74 4.27
N TRP A 207 15.07 14.46 3.26
CA TRP A 207 15.91 14.87 2.14
C TRP A 207 17.18 15.55 2.64
N GLY A 208 18.35 15.03 2.25
CA GLY A 208 19.66 15.55 2.66
C GLY A 208 20.31 14.88 3.86
N GLN A 209 19.69 13.89 4.48
CA GLN A 209 20.38 13.07 5.50
C GLN A 209 21.22 12.00 4.80
N THR A 210 22.54 12.10 4.96
CA THR A 210 23.50 11.06 4.52
C THR A 210 23.49 9.87 5.47
N ASN A 211 23.87 8.69 4.94
CA ASN A 211 24.15 7.50 5.74
C ASN A 211 25.47 7.71 6.48
N GLU A 212 25.44 8.29 7.67
CA GLU A 212 26.52 8.15 8.65
C GLU A 212 26.20 7.05 9.65
#